data_96f445f5a29a2bb4c8f3a1d75904afcd
#
_entry.id   96f445f5a29a2bb4c8f3a1d75904afcd
#
_cell.length_a   1.000
_cell.length_b   1.000
_cell.length_c   1.000
_cell.angle_alpha   90.00
_cell.angle_beta   90.00
_cell.angle_gamma   90.00
#
_symmetry.space_group_name_H-M   'P 1'
#
loop_
_entity.id
_entity.type
_entity.pdbx_description
1 polymer ?
#
loop_
_entity_poly.entity_id
_entity_poly.type
_entity_poly.pdbx_seq_one_letter_code
_entity_poly.pdbx_strand_id
1 'polypeptide(L)'
;RGSSTLALSACARPGAGGAWQLGAWIRDSMAGIGTLTYYDPATGQYGALGHGITDVDTAQLMPLASGSIMETTVKAVKKGRKGDPGELKGDFSVQRDVGTVTVNSDGGIFGTVADGEFLSGGTPVPVATAQQVKTGRATILATISGSDTAEYQVEIVRLYGADEPTRNMLLRITDPRLLSATGGIVQGM
;
A
#
# COMPACT_ATOMS: atom_id res chain seq x y z
N ARG A 1 -21.09 2.80 -11.26
CA ARG A 1 -20.98 1.93 -10.07
C ARG A 1 -21.58 0.57 -10.40
N GLY A 2 -20.77 -0.45 -10.56
CA GLY A 2 -21.25 -1.75 -10.98
C GLY A 2 -21.90 -1.72 -12.38
N SER A 3 -22.90 -2.55 -12.61
CA SER A 3 -23.65 -2.63 -13.87
C SER A 3 -24.77 -1.58 -14.00
N SER A 4 -24.86 -0.63 -13.08
CA SER A 4 -25.94 0.37 -13.13
C SER A 4 -25.63 1.48 -14.14
N THR A 5 -26.53 1.73 -15.06
CA THR A 5 -26.47 2.89 -15.95
C THR A 5 -27.17 4.06 -15.27
N LEU A 6 -26.44 5.15 -15.09
CA LEU A 6 -26.97 6.39 -14.55
C LEU A 6 -27.03 7.43 -15.69
N ALA A 7 -28.24 7.89 -16.02
CA ALA A 7 -28.41 8.98 -16.97
C ALA A 7 -28.09 10.32 -16.27
N LEU A 8 -27.14 11.06 -16.80
CA LEU A 8 -26.75 12.37 -16.31
C LEU A 8 -26.86 13.40 -17.42
N SER A 9 -27.32 14.62 -17.08
CA SER A 9 -27.22 15.78 -17.95
C SER A 9 -25.94 16.54 -17.65
N ALA A 10 -25.11 16.76 -18.67
CA ALA A 10 -23.87 17.50 -18.54
C ALA A 10 -23.85 18.69 -19.49
N CYS A 11 -23.33 19.83 -19.03
CA CYS A 11 -23.15 21.04 -19.85
C CYS A 11 -21.63 21.32 -19.92
N ALA A 12 -21.06 21.22 -21.11
CA ALA A 12 -19.67 21.57 -21.33
C ALA A 12 -19.50 23.11 -21.37
N ARG A 13 -18.37 23.59 -20.84
CA ARG A 13 -17.96 25.01 -20.90
C ARG A 13 -16.54 25.12 -21.46
N PRO A 14 -16.23 26.22 -22.18
CA PRO A 14 -14.87 26.45 -22.62
C PRO A 14 -13.95 26.68 -21.42
N GLY A 15 -12.86 25.92 -21.33
CA GLY A 15 -11.80 26.11 -20.35
C GLY A 15 -10.82 27.21 -20.76
N ALA A 16 -9.86 27.53 -19.91
CA ALA A 16 -8.86 28.58 -20.12
C ALA A 16 -8.02 28.41 -21.41
N GLY A 17 -7.89 27.17 -21.93
CA GLY A 17 -7.19 26.85 -23.19
C GLY A 17 -8.10 26.74 -24.42
N GLY A 18 -9.36 27.14 -24.33
CA GLY A 18 -10.34 27.02 -25.42
C GLY A 18 -10.92 25.62 -25.65
N ALA A 19 -10.43 24.61 -24.96
CA ALA A 19 -11.00 23.25 -25.00
C ALA A 19 -12.29 23.18 -24.16
N TRP A 20 -13.28 22.49 -24.66
CA TRP A 20 -14.53 22.26 -23.92
C TRP A 20 -14.32 21.29 -22.78
N GLN A 21 -14.79 21.61 -21.60
CA GLN A 21 -14.63 20.84 -20.35
C GLN A 21 -16.00 20.57 -19.72
N LEU A 22 -16.19 19.38 -19.22
CA LEU A 22 -17.38 19.01 -18.44
C LEU A 22 -17.33 19.49 -16.98
N GLY A 23 -16.13 19.86 -16.49
CA GLY A 23 -15.93 20.22 -15.08
C GLY A 23 -16.09 19.03 -14.13
N ALA A 24 -15.92 17.81 -14.62
CA ALA A 24 -16.01 16.58 -13.85
C ALA A 24 -14.63 15.88 -13.82
N TRP A 25 -14.27 15.36 -12.67
CA TRP A 25 -13.14 14.45 -12.51
C TRP A 25 -13.63 13.01 -12.69
N ILE A 26 -13.03 12.30 -13.62
CA ILE A 26 -13.34 10.89 -13.88
C ILE A 26 -12.07 10.09 -13.61
N ARG A 27 -12.16 9.10 -12.74
CA ARG A 27 -11.12 8.11 -12.47
C ARG A 27 -11.71 6.73 -12.73
N ASP A 28 -11.12 6.03 -13.67
CA ASP A 28 -11.47 4.66 -14.04
C ASP A 28 -10.43 3.64 -13.55
N SER A 29 -9.22 4.12 -13.27
CA SER A 29 -8.11 3.30 -12.79
C SER A 29 -7.27 4.05 -11.76
N MET A 30 -6.63 3.31 -10.87
CA MET A 30 -5.66 3.81 -9.90
C MET A 30 -4.48 2.86 -9.84
N ALA A 31 -3.30 3.43 -9.66
CA ALA A 31 -2.08 2.70 -9.42
C ALA A 31 -1.30 3.34 -8.27
N GLY A 32 -0.56 2.55 -7.52
CA GLY A 32 0.27 3.02 -6.41
C GLY A 32 1.32 1.99 -6.03
N ILE A 33 2.34 2.42 -5.31
CA ILE A 33 3.33 1.53 -4.71
C ILE A 33 2.81 1.12 -3.33
N GLY A 34 2.96 -0.15 -3.01
CA GLY A 34 2.59 -0.70 -1.71
C GLY A 34 3.45 -1.89 -1.35
N THR A 35 3.26 -2.37 -0.14
CA THR A 35 3.99 -3.51 0.40
C THR A 35 3.08 -4.71 0.51
N LEU A 36 3.51 -5.82 -0.07
CA LEU A 36 2.92 -7.13 0.18
C LEU A 36 3.33 -7.56 1.59
N THR A 37 2.35 -7.62 2.51
CA THR A 37 2.61 -7.83 3.93
C THR A 37 2.87 -9.28 4.26
N TYR A 38 2.07 -10.19 3.67
CA TYR A 38 2.24 -11.63 3.82
C TYR A 38 1.71 -12.39 2.62
N TYR A 39 2.20 -13.59 2.48
CA TYR A 39 1.76 -14.58 1.49
C TYR A 39 1.67 -15.95 2.15
N ASP A 40 0.59 -16.65 1.91
CA ASP A 40 0.41 -18.03 2.33
C ASP A 40 0.60 -18.97 1.13
N PRO A 41 1.70 -19.72 1.07
CA PRO A 41 1.99 -20.60 -0.06
C PRO A 41 1.04 -21.80 -0.15
N ALA A 42 0.35 -22.17 0.93
CA ALA A 42 -0.58 -23.30 0.92
C ALA A 42 -1.89 -22.97 0.19
N THR A 43 -2.34 -21.71 0.29
CA THR A 43 -3.59 -21.24 -0.32
C THR A 43 -3.37 -20.34 -1.53
N GLY A 44 -2.17 -19.83 -1.73
CA GLY A 44 -1.87 -18.78 -2.72
C GLY A 44 -2.42 -17.40 -2.37
N GLN A 45 -2.96 -17.23 -1.16
CA GLN A 45 -3.53 -15.96 -0.72
C GLN A 45 -2.47 -15.00 -0.20
N TYR A 46 -2.71 -13.72 -0.39
CA TYR A 46 -1.87 -12.66 0.17
C TYR A 46 -2.70 -11.54 0.81
N GLY A 47 -2.06 -10.80 1.71
CA GLY A 47 -2.54 -9.52 2.20
C GLY A 47 -1.48 -8.45 2.03
N ALA A 48 -1.92 -7.23 1.71
CA ALA A 48 -1.03 -6.11 1.49
C ALA A 48 -1.61 -4.80 2.03
N LEU A 49 -0.76 -3.81 2.20
CA LEU A 49 -0.97 -2.43 2.63
C LEU A 49 -1.33 -2.26 4.12
N GLY A 50 -2.17 -3.08 4.72
CA GLY A 50 -2.70 -2.84 6.07
C GLY A 50 -3.73 -1.70 6.17
N HIS A 51 -4.17 -1.15 5.04
CA HIS A 51 -5.24 -0.16 4.89
C HIS A 51 -5.85 -0.28 3.49
N GLY A 52 -7.06 0.22 3.30
CA GLY A 52 -7.71 0.22 2.01
C GLY A 52 -7.16 1.28 1.04
N ILE A 53 -7.39 1.04 -0.25
CA ILE A 53 -7.16 2.03 -1.29
C ILE A 53 -8.35 2.98 -1.28
N THR A 54 -8.09 4.25 -1.02
CA THR A 54 -9.09 5.31 -0.93
C THR A 54 -8.92 6.33 -2.03
N ASP A 55 -10.02 6.97 -2.42
CA ASP A 55 -10.00 8.14 -3.29
C ASP A 55 -9.34 9.32 -2.57
N VAL A 56 -8.36 9.97 -3.20
CA VAL A 56 -7.56 11.04 -2.58
C VAL A 56 -8.34 12.32 -2.32
N ASP A 57 -9.44 12.56 -3.04
CA ASP A 57 -10.23 13.79 -2.89
C ASP A 57 -11.35 13.60 -1.85
N THR A 58 -11.91 12.40 -1.76
CA THR A 58 -13.07 12.12 -0.88
C THR A 58 -12.71 11.29 0.34
N ALA A 59 -11.52 10.70 0.39
CA ALA A 59 -11.06 9.74 1.38
C ALA A 59 -11.98 8.49 1.53
N GLN A 60 -12.86 8.26 0.57
CA GLN A 60 -13.75 7.10 0.57
C GLN A 60 -13.04 5.88 0.02
N LEU A 61 -13.33 4.72 0.60
CA LEU A 61 -12.84 3.45 0.11
C LEU A 61 -13.27 3.25 -1.35
N MET A 62 -12.30 2.97 -2.22
CA MET A 62 -12.57 2.76 -3.64
C MET A 62 -13.29 1.43 -3.86
N PRO A 63 -14.42 1.45 -4.58
CA PRO A 63 -15.06 0.21 -5.00
C PRO A 63 -14.14 -0.52 -6.00
N LEU A 64 -13.89 -1.80 -5.72
CA LEU A 64 -13.07 -2.65 -6.57
C LEU A 64 -13.95 -3.32 -7.62
N ALA A 65 -13.61 -3.15 -8.90
CA ALA A 65 -14.15 -3.96 -9.99
C ALA A 65 -13.16 -5.06 -10.38
N SER A 66 -11.89 -4.71 -10.50
CA SER A 66 -10.77 -5.62 -10.73
C SER A 66 -9.48 -4.93 -10.28
N GLY A 67 -8.46 -5.68 -9.97
CA GLY A 67 -7.14 -5.17 -9.64
C GLY A 67 -6.08 -6.23 -9.80
N SER A 68 -4.86 -5.80 -10.04
CA SER A 68 -3.69 -6.67 -10.09
C SER A 68 -2.57 -6.12 -9.20
N ILE A 69 -1.72 -7.01 -8.73
CA ILE A 69 -0.42 -6.67 -8.16
C ILE A 69 0.67 -6.96 -9.19
N MET A 70 1.62 -6.04 -9.27
CA MET A 70 2.73 -6.08 -10.22
C MET A 70 4.04 -5.88 -9.49
N GLU A 71 5.09 -6.46 -10.02
CA GLU A 71 6.44 -6.22 -9.51
C GLU A 71 6.82 -4.75 -9.70
N THR A 72 7.45 -4.18 -8.67
CA THR A 72 7.84 -2.78 -8.66
C THR A 72 9.30 -2.63 -8.27
N THR A 73 10.02 -1.77 -8.97
CA THR A 73 11.38 -1.36 -8.61
C THR A 73 11.36 0.04 -8.04
N VAL A 74 11.89 0.21 -6.83
CA VAL A 74 12.00 1.53 -6.19
C VAL A 74 13.13 2.33 -6.84
N LYS A 75 12.79 3.48 -7.43
CA LYS A 75 13.73 4.37 -8.13
C LYS A 75 14.20 5.54 -7.30
N ALA A 76 13.33 6.04 -6.43
CA ALA A 76 13.64 7.19 -5.58
C ALA A 76 12.78 7.19 -4.31
N VAL A 77 13.25 7.93 -3.31
CA VAL A 77 12.52 8.20 -2.07
C VAL A 77 12.36 9.72 -1.92
N LYS A 78 11.12 10.18 -1.83
CA LYS A 78 10.82 11.49 -1.27
C LYS A 78 10.90 11.35 0.24
N LYS A 79 11.89 11.98 0.88
CA LYS A 79 12.04 11.89 2.35
C LYS A 79 10.87 12.53 3.08
N GLY A 80 10.40 11.85 4.12
CA GLY A 80 9.40 12.39 5.03
C GLY A 80 9.98 13.49 5.93
N ARG A 81 9.14 14.46 6.28
CA ARG A 81 9.41 15.53 7.24
C ARG A 81 8.19 15.73 8.13
N LYS A 82 8.36 16.38 9.27
CA LYS A 82 7.21 16.70 10.14
C LYS A 82 6.17 17.51 9.36
N GLY A 83 4.96 16.95 9.23
CA GLY A 83 3.86 17.58 8.51
C GLY A 83 3.86 17.38 6.97
N ASP A 84 4.88 16.71 6.42
CA ASP A 84 4.98 16.37 5.00
C ASP A 84 5.44 14.90 4.88
N PRO A 85 4.52 13.95 4.74
CA PRO A 85 4.87 12.54 4.61
C PRO A 85 5.65 12.30 3.33
N GLY A 86 6.67 11.44 3.44
CA GLY A 86 7.44 11.01 2.27
C GLY A 86 6.72 9.92 1.49
N GLU A 87 7.30 9.54 0.36
CA GLU A 87 6.78 8.45 -0.49
C GLU A 87 7.90 7.71 -1.21
N LEU A 88 7.67 6.43 -1.50
CA LEU A 88 8.48 5.68 -2.45
C LEU A 88 8.00 5.98 -3.87
N LYS A 89 8.95 6.18 -4.79
CA LYS A 89 8.70 6.33 -6.22
C LYS A 89 9.34 5.20 -6.97
N GLY A 90 8.63 4.59 -7.89
CA GLY A 90 9.15 3.46 -8.65
C GLY A 90 8.45 3.27 -9.98
N ASP A 91 8.98 2.33 -10.75
CA ASP A 91 8.42 1.91 -12.02
C ASP A 91 7.72 0.56 -11.83
N PHE A 92 6.57 0.42 -12.45
CA PHE A 92 5.81 -0.81 -12.51
C PHE A 92 6.20 -1.65 -13.72
N SER A 93 6.39 -2.92 -13.53
CA SER A 93 6.50 -3.86 -14.64
C SER A 93 5.10 -4.20 -15.17
N VAL A 94 4.58 -3.38 -16.08
CA VAL A 94 3.26 -3.60 -16.72
C VAL A 94 3.18 -4.90 -17.55
N GLN A 95 4.29 -5.61 -17.71
CA GLN A 95 4.32 -6.82 -18.51
C GLN A 95 4.06 -8.09 -17.71
N ARG A 96 3.98 -8.01 -16.37
CA ARG A 96 3.84 -9.18 -15.52
C ARG A 96 2.92 -8.88 -14.33
N ASP A 97 1.70 -9.36 -14.42
CA ASP A 97 0.81 -9.46 -13.27
C ASP A 97 1.26 -10.64 -12.40
N VAL A 98 1.61 -10.40 -11.15
CA VAL A 98 2.00 -11.44 -10.19
C VAL A 98 0.81 -11.97 -9.40
N GLY A 99 -0.31 -11.27 -9.41
CA GLY A 99 -1.53 -11.70 -8.74
C GLY A 99 -2.70 -10.75 -8.94
N THR A 100 -3.86 -11.19 -8.47
CA THR A 100 -5.11 -10.44 -8.55
C THR A 100 -5.52 -9.89 -7.20
N VAL A 101 -6.12 -8.68 -7.18
CA VAL A 101 -6.77 -8.11 -6.00
C VAL A 101 -8.25 -8.46 -6.06
N THR A 102 -8.77 -9.14 -5.04
CA THR A 102 -10.18 -9.54 -4.95
C THR A 102 -10.97 -8.73 -3.93
N VAL A 103 -10.28 -8.17 -2.93
CA VAL A 103 -10.91 -7.39 -1.85
C VAL A 103 -10.11 -6.12 -1.62
N ASN A 104 -10.81 -4.98 -1.54
CA ASN A 104 -10.32 -3.72 -0.98
C ASN A 104 -11.19 -3.37 0.23
N SER A 105 -10.59 -3.35 1.42
CA SER A 105 -11.27 -3.12 2.70
C SER A 105 -10.47 -2.16 3.57
N ASP A 106 -11.04 -1.70 4.66
CA ASP A 106 -10.35 -0.82 5.62
C ASP A 106 -9.09 -1.47 6.24
N GLY A 107 -9.06 -2.82 6.30
CA GLY A 107 -7.93 -3.59 6.84
C GLY A 107 -6.82 -3.87 5.83
N GLY A 108 -7.01 -3.53 4.56
CA GLY A 108 -6.03 -3.78 3.50
C GLY A 108 -6.63 -4.31 2.21
N ILE A 109 -5.76 -4.65 1.28
CA ILE A 109 -6.11 -5.37 0.05
C ILE A 109 -5.74 -6.84 0.18
N PHE A 110 -6.59 -7.71 -0.36
CA PHE A 110 -6.39 -9.15 -0.34
C PHE A 110 -6.64 -9.74 -1.72
N GLY A 111 -6.01 -10.86 -1.99
CA GLY A 111 -6.14 -11.51 -3.28
C GLY A 111 -5.35 -12.80 -3.37
N THR A 112 -5.11 -13.23 -4.60
CA THR A 112 -4.36 -14.46 -4.90
C THR A 112 -3.16 -14.17 -5.80
N VAL A 113 -2.06 -14.85 -5.53
CA VAL A 113 -0.86 -14.81 -6.36
C VAL A 113 -1.04 -15.80 -7.52
N ALA A 114 -0.85 -15.33 -8.74
CA ALA A 114 -0.91 -16.16 -9.94
C ALA A 114 0.42 -16.86 -10.21
N ASP A 115 1.52 -16.24 -9.82
CA ASP A 115 2.88 -16.72 -10.02
C ASP A 115 3.60 -16.84 -8.66
N GLY A 116 3.50 -18.03 -8.06
CA GLY A 116 4.15 -18.33 -6.78
C GLY A 116 5.69 -18.34 -6.86
N GLU A 117 6.27 -18.40 -8.05
CA GLU A 117 7.73 -18.37 -8.22
C GLU A 117 8.32 -17.02 -7.81
N PHE A 118 7.59 -15.95 -8.02
CA PHE A 118 7.96 -14.60 -7.58
C PHE A 118 8.20 -14.51 -6.05
N LEU A 119 7.48 -15.32 -5.26
CA LEU A 119 7.59 -15.34 -3.79
C LEU A 119 8.34 -16.56 -3.26
N SER A 120 8.88 -17.39 -4.12
CA SER A 120 9.53 -18.67 -3.75
C SER A 120 10.79 -18.53 -2.89
N GLY A 121 11.42 -17.35 -2.89
CA GLY A 121 12.60 -17.02 -2.06
C GLY A 121 12.29 -16.61 -0.63
N GLY A 122 11.01 -16.49 -0.25
CA GLY A 122 10.60 -16.07 1.08
C GLY A 122 10.85 -17.16 2.13
N THR A 123 11.37 -16.76 3.29
CA THR A 123 11.49 -17.66 4.44
C THR A 123 10.21 -17.58 5.27
N PRO A 124 9.55 -18.74 5.56
CA PRO A 124 8.41 -18.74 6.46
C PRO A 124 8.79 -18.23 7.84
N VAL A 125 7.97 -17.33 8.39
CA VAL A 125 8.13 -16.81 9.75
C VAL A 125 6.92 -17.19 10.60
N PRO A 126 7.12 -17.53 11.89
CA PRO A 126 6.01 -17.81 12.78
C PRO A 126 5.19 -16.54 13.02
N VAL A 127 3.86 -16.69 12.99
CA VAL A 127 2.92 -15.58 13.26
C VAL A 127 2.60 -15.52 14.74
N ALA A 128 2.80 -14.36 15.35
CA ALA A 128 2.40 -14.11 16.72
C ALA A 128 0.93 -13.68 16.81
N THR A 129 0.21 -14.17 17.81
CA THR A 129 -1.11 -13.62 18.14
C THR A 129 -0.97 -12.25 18.79
N ALA A 130 -2.04 -11.44 18.78
CA ALA A 130 -2.02 -10.10 19.39
C ALA A 130 -1.57 -10.12 20.87
N GLN A 131 -1.92 -11.18 21.62
CA GLN A 131 -1.53 -11.35 23.03
C GLN A 131 -0.03 -11.67 23.22
N GLN A 132 0.63 -12.19 22.20
CA GLN A 132 2.06 -12.53 22.24
C GLN A 132 2.94 -11.33 21.86
N VAL A 133 2.37 -10.32 21.21
CA VAL A 133 3.13 -9.12 20.85
C VAL A 133 3.47 -8.32 22.11
N LYS A 134 4.73 -7.89 22.22
CA LYS A 134 5.23 -7.12 23.36
C LYS A 134 5.95 -5.86 22.87
N THR A 135 6.02 -4.86 23.73
CA THR A 135 6.88 -3.69 23.52
C THR A 135 8.35 -4.09 23.57
N GLY A 136 9.19 -3.38 22.81
CA GLY A 136 10.63 -3.62 22.76
C GLY A 136 11.18 -3.60 21.33
N ARG A 137 12.39 -4.11 21.20
CA ARG A 137 13.09 -4.16 19.90
C ARG A 137 12.44 -5.13 18.95
N ALA A 138 12.35 -4.72 17.70
CA ALA A 138 11.84 -5.50 16.58
C ALA A 138 12.57 -5.11 15.29
N THR A 139 12.29 -5.83 14.21
CA THR A 139 12.78 -5.50 12.87
C THR A 139 11.59 -5.37 11.93
N ILE A 140 11.77 -4.58 10.89
CA ILE A 140 10.87 -4.54 9.74
C ILE A 140 11.65 -4.86 8.48
N LEU A 141 10.97 -5.48 7.52
CA LEU A 141 11.48 -5.69 6.18
C LEU A 141 10.96 -4.56 5.29
N ALA A 142 11.84 -3.92 4.53
CA ALA A 142 11.43 -2.88 3.59
C ALA A 142 12.37 -2.81 2.39
N THR A 143 11.81 -2.47 1.23
CA THR A 143 12.55 -2.17 0.00
C THR A 143 12.53 -0.66 -0.20
N ILE A 144 13.67 0.00 -0.05
CA ILE A 144 13.80 1.46 -0.20
C ILE A 144 14.64 1.88 -1.40
N SER A 145 15.22 0.93 -2.11
CA SER A 145 16.00 1.15 -3.33
C SER A 145 16.05 -0.13 -4.15
N GLY A 146 15.87 -0.01 -5.45
CA GLY A 146 15.87 -1.18 -6.34
C GLY A 146 14.74 -2.15 -6.02
N SER A 147 15.07 -3.44 -6.00
CA SER A 147 14.19 -4.56 -5.62
C SER A 147 14.68 -5.28 -4.36
N ASP A 148 15.75 -4.83 -3.73
CA ASP A 148 16.37 -5.52 -2.61
C ASP A 148 15.66 -5.17 -1.30
N THR A 149 15.09 -6.18 -0.66
CA THR A 149 14.49 -6.07 0.67
C THR A 149 15.55 -6.22 1.74
N ALA A 150 15.58 -5.31 2.70
CA ALA A 150 16.49 -5.33 3.82
C ALA A 150 15.77 -5.23 5.18
N GLU A 151 16.42 -5.72 6.21
CA GLU A 151 15.97 -5.59 7.60
C GLU A 151 16.41 -4.25 8.20
N TYR A 152 15.47 -3.59 8.90
CA TYR A 152 15.71 -2.36 9.63
C TYR A 152 15.23 -2.46 11.08
N GLN A 153 16.02 -1.92 11.99
CA GLN A 153 15.71 -1.91 13.42
C GLN A 153 14.61 -0.92 13.76
N VAL A 154 13.65 -1.40 14.53
CA VAL A 154 12.56 -0.58 15.08
C VAL A 154 12.35 -0.90 16.56
N GLU A 155 11.54 -0.12 17.21
CA GLU A 155 11.08 -0.36 18.58
C GLU A 155 9.56 -0.30 18.60
N ILE A 156 8.91 -1.32 19.14
CA ILE A 156 7.49 -1.27 19.49
C ILE A 156 7.39 -0.48 20.79
N VAL A 157 6.96 0.78 20.69
CA VAL A 157 6.92 1.70 21.84
C VAL A 157 5.66 1.49 22.68
N ARG A 158 4.54 1.23 22.00
CA ARG A 158 3.23 1.08 22.65
C ARG A 158 2.36 0.13 21.86
N LEU A 159 1.58 -0.67 22.58
CA LEU A 159 0.47 -1.45 22.07
C LEU A 159 -0.83 -0.77 22.50
N TYR A 160 -1.81 -0.73 21.62
CA TYR A 160 -3.13 -0.18 21.86
C TYR A 160 -4.13 -1.32 22.11
N GLY A 161 -5.11 -1.08 22.93
CA GLY A 161 -6.20 -2.02 23.21
C GLY A 161 -7.35 -1.88 22.20
N ALA A 162 -8.42 -2.62 22.47
CA ALA A 162 -9.63 -2.61 21.63
C ALA A 162 -10.40 -1.27 21.64
N ASP A 163 -10.07 -0.38 22.54
CA ASP A 163 -10.56 1.00 22.66
C ASP A 163 -10.00 1.93 21.57
N GLU A 164 -8.93 1.50 20.87
CA GLU A 164 -8.31 2.23 19.77
C GLU A 164 -8.45 1.45 18.45
N PRO A 165 -9.61 1.46 17.80
CA PRO A 165 -9.89 0.57 16.67
C PRO A 165 -9.04 0.83 15.42
N THR A 166 -8.42 2.01 15.31
CA THR A 166 -7.62 2.42 14.14
C THR A 166 -6.13 2.26 14.33
N ARG A 167 -5.66 1.89 15.55
CA ARG A 167 -4.24 1.78 15.89
C ARG A 167 -3.99 0.54 16.71
N ASN A 168 -3.14 -0.34 16.19
CA ASN A 168 -2.75 -1.55 16.91
C ASN A 168 -1.47 -1.34 17.71
N MET A 169 -0.49 -0.62 17.16
CA MET A 169 0.79 -0.36 17.82
C MET A 169 1.43 0.94 17.34
N LEU A 170 2.31 1.48 18.19
CA LEU A 170 3.18 2.60 17.85
C LEU A 170 4.60 2.08 17.68
N LEU A 171 5.17 2.29 16.50
CA LEU A 171 6.55 1.95 16.17
C LEU A 171 7.43 3.19 16.14
N ARG A 172 8.66 3.03 16.58
CA ARG A 172 9.74 4.00 16.43
C ARG A 172 10.83 3.41 15.56
N ILE A 173 11.22 4.09 14.51
CA ILE A 173 12.38 3.70 13.69
C ILE A 173 13.64 4.03 14.49
N THR A 174 14.50 3.04 14.67
CA THR A 174 15.78 3.19 15.38
C THR A 174 16.98 2.95 14.47
N ASP A 175 16.77 2.39 13.28
CA ASP A 175 17.82 2.15 12.29
C ASP A 175 18.28 3.45 11.64
N PRO A 176 19.56 3.86 11.79
CA PRO A 176 20.07 5.11 11.21
C PRO A 176 20.12 5.07 9.68
N ARG A 177 20.25 3.89 9.05
CA ARG A 177 20.24 3.75 7.60
C ARG A 177 18.85 4.12 7.04
N LEU A 178 17.80 3.61 7.66
CA LEU A 178 16.43 3.92 7.26
C LEU A 178 16.10 5.39 7.49
N LEU A 179 16.41 5.92 8.68
CA LEU A 179 16.20 7.34 8.99
C LEU A 179 16.95 8.26 8.01
N SER A 180 18.20 7.93 7.68
CA SER A 180 18.97 8.71 6.71
C SER A 180 18.37 8.65 5.30
N ALA A 181 17.87 7.51 4.87
CA ALA A 181 17.34 7.32 3.53
C ALA A 181 15.94 7.93 3.35
N THR A 182 15.05 7.75 4.33
CA THR A 182 13.62 8.03 4.19
C THR A 182 13.11 9.14 5.12
N GLY A 183 13.84 9.50 6.17
CA GLY A 183 13.39 10.43 7.21
C GLY A 183 12.37 9.82 8.19
N GLY A 184 12.04 8.54 8.06
CA GLY A 184 11.05 7.80 8.84
C GLY A 184 10.27 6.81 7.99
N ILE A 185 9.08 6.42 8.41
CA ILE A 185 8.15 5.65 7.56
C ILE A 185 7.60 6.57 6.48
N VAL A 186 7.57 6.09 5.24
CA VAL A 186 7.08 6.81 4.07
C VAL A 186 5.97 6.00 3.38
N GLN A 187 5.15 6.66 2.57
CA GLN A 187 4.09 5.99 1.82
C GLN A 187 4.68 4.99 0.83
N GLY A 188 4.04 3.83 0.70
CA GLY A 188 4.48 2.73 -0.15
C GLY A 188 5.42 1.73 0.53
N MET A 189 5.79 2.00 1.78
CA MET A 189 6.68 1.19 2.59
C MET A 189 5.92 0.11 3.37
#